data_91d9760505c179b002f5074ecbfd2c07
#
_entry.id   91d9760505c179b002f5074ecbfd2c07
#
_cell.length_a   1.000
_cell.length_b   1.000
_cell.length_c   1.000
_cell.angle_alpha   90.00
_cell.angle_beta   90.00
_cell.angle_gamma   90.00
#
_symmetry.space_group_name_H-M   'P 1'
#
loop_
_entity.id
_entity.type
_entity.pdbx_description
1 polymer ?
#
loop_
_entity_poly.entity_id
_entity_poly.type
_entity_poly.pdbx_seq_one_letter_code
_entity_poly.pdbx_strand_id
1 'polypeptide(L)'
;MNTKWFIVSGGVLGVLAALLVQAGNPGNMGICAACFLRDSAGALGFHKVEALQYLRPEILGLIIGGFLASLFWTKEFAPKSSPAAFSNFFLGVFAMIGALVFLGCPWRAFLRLDGGDMTAIAGFLGLGVGVGVGMFFKSKGYKTEKSVAVSKNLGILPVIFSVILLLALVFGLKAGNGALFTSIKGPASEHAAIAVSLIAGVLVGVFMH
;
A
#
# COMPACT_ATOMS: atom_id res chain seq x y z
N MET A 1 20.04 -11.43 -4.80
CA MET A 1 19.21 -11.37 -3.58
C MET A 1 18.98 -12.81 -3.11
N ASN A 2 19.17 -13.10 -1.84
CA ASN A 2 19.20 -14.48 -1.33
C ASN A 2 17.76 -15.00 -1.12
N THR A 3 17.41 -16.17 -1.67
CA THR A 3 16.07 -16.78 -1.56
C THR A 3 15.57 -16.89 -0.12
N LYS A 4 16.47 -17.08 0.83
CA LYS A 4 16.15 -17.13 2.26
C LYS A 4 15.52 -15.83 2.77
N TRP A 5 15.98 -14.68 2.24
CA TRP A 5 15.45 -13.37 2.65
C TRP A 5 13.99 -13.18 2.20
N PHE A 6 13.63 -13.65 1.00
CA PHE A 6 12.24 -13.60 0.55
C PHE A 6 11.30 -14.44 1.41
N ILE A 7 11.76 -15.62 1.85
CA ILE A 7 10.94 -16.49 2.72
C ILE A 7 10.74 -15.82 4.09
N VAL A 8 11.80 -15.24 4.66
CA VAL A 8 11.72 -14.55 5.95
C VAL A 8 10.81 -13.32 5.86
N SER A 9 11.01 -12.47 4.84
CA SER A 9 10.17 -11.27 4.67
C SER A 9 8.70 -11.63 4.44
N GLY A 10 8.42 -12.65 3.62
CA GLY A 10 7.05 -13.16 3.43
C GLY A 10 6.42 -13.68 4.71
N GLY A 11 7.17 -14.44 5.52
CA GLY A 11 6.72 -14.93 6.82
C GLY A 11 6.42 -13.78 7.80
N VAL A 12 7.30 -12.80 7.90
CA VAL A 12 7.09 -11.61 8.73
C VAL A 12 5.83 -10.85 8.30
N LEU A 13 5.65 -10.63 7.00
CA LEU A 13 4.47 -9.95 6.46
C LEU A 13 3.17 -10.72 6.78
N GLY A 14 3.18 -12.05 6.69
CA GLY A 14 2.03 -12.89 7.06
C GLY A 14 1.67 -12.77 8.53
N VAL A 15 2.67 -12.83 9.42
CA VAL A 15 2.45 -12.64 10.87
C VAL A 15 1.93 -11.23 11.18
N LEU A 16 2.50 -10.18 10.56
CA LEU A 16 2.04 -8.80 10.74
C LEU A 16 0.59 -8.61 10.27
N ALA A 17 0.19 -9.28 9.17
CA ALA A 17 -1.20 -9.23 8.70
C ALA A 17 -2.17 -9.82 9.73
N ALA A 18 -1.84 -10.98 10.31
CA ALA A 18 -2.66 -11.61 11.33
C ALA A 18 -2.73 -10.77 12.63
N LEU A 19 -1.61 -10.22 13.07
CA LEU A 19 -1.55 -9.33 14.23
C LEU A 19 -2.36 -8.06 14.05
N LEU A 20 -2.35 -7.45 12.86
CA LEU A 20 -3.15 -6.26 12.57
C LEU A 20 -4.65 -6.56 12.59
N VAL A 21 -5.08 -7.75 12.13
CA VAL A 21 -6.47 -8.18 12.26
C VAL A 21 -6.85 -8.33 13.73
N GLN A 22 -6.02 -8.99 14.53
CA GLN A 22 -6.26 -9.12 15.98
C GLN A 22 -6.26 -7.77 16.69
N ALA A 23 -5.49 -6.80 16.21
CA ALA A 23 -5.42 -5.45 16.76
C ALA A 23 -6.61 -4.56 16.35
N GLY A 24 -7.50 -5.01 15.47
CA GLY A 24 -8.74 -4.32 15.12
C GLY A 24 -8.92 -3.98 13.64
N ASN A 25 -7.98 -4.34 12.76
CA ASN A 25 -8.20 -4.21 11.31
C ASN A 25 -9.25 -5.22 10.84
N PRO A 26 -10.03 -4.93 9.77
CA PRO A 26 -11.01 -5.87 9.24
C PRO A 26 -10.37 -7.22 8.89
N GLY A 27 -11.07 -8.33 9.14
CA GLY A 27 -10.56 -9.69 9.03
C GLY A 27 -9.90 -10.04 7.70
N ASN A 28 -10.37 -9.44 6.59
CA ASN A 28 -9.80 -9.64 5.26
C ASN A 28 -8.94 -8.46 4.79
N MET A 29 -8.56 -7.54 5.68
CA MET A 29 -7.80 -6.32 5.38
C MET A 29 -6.64 -6.10 6.37
N GLY A 30 -6.08 -7.15 6.93
CA GLY A 30 -4.93 -7.04 7.85
C GLY A 30 -3.78 -6.25 7.22
N ILE A 31 -3.38 -6.60 6.00
CA ILE A 31 -2.51 -5.79 5.13
C ILE A 31 -3.13 -5.76 3.73
N CYS A 32 -3.52 -4.59 3.26
CA CYS A 32 -4.06 -4.41 1.91
C CYS A 32 -3.74 -3.01 1.37
N ALA A 33 -2.67 -2.89 0.60
CA ALA A 33 -2.24 -1.59 0.08
C ALA A 33 -3.33 -0.86 -0.72
N ALA A 34 -4.05 -1.55 -1.62
CA ALA A 34 -5.11 -0.94 -2.42
C ALA A 34 -6.28 -0.43 -1.55
N CYS A 35 -6.68 -1.21 -0.52
CA CYS A 35 -7.74 -0.80 0.39
C CYS A 35 -7.30 0.38 1.26
N PHE A 36 -6.08 0.35 1.76
CA PHE A 36 -5.53 1.41 2.58
C PHE A 36 -5.37 2.73 1.81
N LEU A 37 -4.93 2.66 0.54
CA LEU A 37 -4.88 3.83 -0.34
C LEU A 37 -6.28 4.39 -0.63
N ARG A 38 -7.27 3.52 -0.90
CA ARG A 38 -8.67 3.91 -1.08
C ARG A 38 -9.21 4.63 0.15
N ASP A 39 -9.05 4.04 1.33
CA ASP A 39 -9.54 4.61 2.59
C ASP A 39 -8.86 5.96 2.89
N SER A 40 -7.54 6.05 2.64
CA SER A 40 -6.78 7.30 2.78
C SER A 40 -7.23 8.37 1.78
N ALA A 41 -7.52 7.99 0.53
CA ALA A 41 -8.09 8.91 -0.46
C ALA A 41 -9.45 9.45 0.00
N GLY A 42 -10.29 8.60 0.61
CA GLY A 42 -11.55 9.02 1.21
C GLY A 42 -11.36 9.97 2.39
N ALA A 43 -10.39 9.69 3.26
CA ALA A 43 -10.06 10.59 4.38
C ALA A 43 -9.62 11.98 3.92
N LEU A 44 -8.97 12.06 2.76
CA LEU A 44 -8.55 13.33 2.11
C LEU A 44 -9.66 13.98 1.27
N GLY A 45 -10.87 13.38 1.20
CA GLY A 45 -12.01 13.94 0.49
C GLY A 45 -12.04 13.68 -1.02
N PHE A 46 -11.16 12.82 -1.56
CA PHE A 46 -11.18 12.46 -2.99
C PHE A 46 -12.40 11.62 -3.39
N HIS A 47 -13.10 11.03 -2.42
CA HIS A 47 -14.41 10.42 -2.62
C HIS A 47 -15.29 10.61 -1.38
N LYS A 48 -16.62 10.44 -1.54
CA LYS A 48 -17.61 10.68 -0.49
C LYS A 48 -18.28 9.40 0.04
N VAL A 49 -17.64 8.25 -0.11
CA VAL A 49 -18.16 6.98 0.42
C VAL A 49 -17.88 6.92 1.91
N GLU A 50 -18.88 7.22 2.73
CA GLU A 50 -18.77 7.36 4.19
C GLU A 50 -18.20 6.13 4.90
N ALA A 51 -18.39 4.92 4.36
CA ALA A 51 -17.87 3.68 4.92
C ALA A 51 -16.36 3.45 4.68
N LEU A 52 -15.70 4.29 3.86
CA LEU A 52 -14.36 4.07 3.34
C LEU A 52 -13.46 5.31 3.53
N GLN A 53 -13.62 6.00 4.65
CA GLN A 53 -12.88 7.24 4.96
C GLN A 53 -12.10 7.08 6.24
N TYR A 54 -10.84 6.73 6.13
CA TYR A 54 -9.89 6.69 7.25
C TYR A 54 -8.46 6.80 6.73
N LEU A 55 -7.69 7.72 7.28
CA LEU A 55 -6.28 7.84 6.94
C LEU A 55 -5.49 6.69 7.58
N ARG A 56 -5.06 5.74 6.76
CA ARG A 56 -4.41 4.50 7.20
C ARG A 56 -2.94 4.73 7.57
N PRO A 57 -2.57 4.63 8.87
CA PRO A 57 -1.18 4.83 9.30
C PRO A 57 -0.21 3.81 8.73
N GLU A 58 -0.69 2.62 8.33
CA GLU A 58 0.10 1.56 7.72
C GLU A 58 0.78 2.02 6.43
N ILE A 59 0.07 2.79 5.58
CA ILE A 59 0.64 3.32 4.34
C ILE A 59 1.69 4.40 4.63
N LEU A 60 1.42 5.26 5.60
CA LEU A 60 2.36 6.30 6.01
C LEU A 60 3.64 5.65 6.59
N GLY A 61 3.46 4.64 7.44
CA GLY A 61 4.53 3.84 8.00
C GLY A 61 5.36 3.13 6.94
N LEU A 62 4.72 2.56 5.92
CA LEU A 62 5.41 1.87 4.82
C LEU A 62 6.37 2.82 4.07
N ILE A 63 5.93 4.03 3.77
CA ILE A 63 6.77 5.04 3.10
C ILE A 63 7.94 5.45 4.00
N ILE A 64 7.67 5.71 5.28
CA ILE A 64 8.70 6.07 6.26
C ILE A 64 9.67 4.91 6.47
N GLY A 65 9.18 3.67 6.59
CA GLY A 65 9.98 2.46 6.77
C GLY A 65 10.92 2.19 5.59
N GLY A 66 10.42 2.30 4.36
CA GLY A 66 11.26 2.18 3.16
C GLY A 66 12.34 3.26 3.09
N PHE A 67 12.01 4.49 3.48
CA PHE A 67 12.99 5.57 3.57
C PHE A 67 14.06 5.29 4.64
N LEU A 68 13.66 4.87 5.83
CA LEU A 68 14.59 4.49 6.89
C LEU A 68 15.50 3.33 6.46
N ALA A 69 14.94 2.30 5.82
CA ALA A 69 15.72 1.19 5.30
C ALA A 69 16.76 1.66 4.28
N SER A 70 16.40 2.60 3.38
CA SER A 70 17.36 3.16 2.43
C SER A 70 18.51 3.90 3.10
N LEU A 71 18.27 4.59 4.21
CA LEU A 71 19.32 5.29 4.97
C LEU A 71 20.22 4.35 5.75
N PHE A 72 19.63 3.32 6.39
CA PHE A 72 20.39 2.46 7.32
C PHE A 72 21.06 1.28 6.61
N TRP A 73 20.45 0.70 5.60
CA TRP A 73 20.97 -0.47 4.89
C TRP A 73 21.85 -0.10 3.70
N THR A 74 21.35 0.77 2.82
CA THR A 74 22.11 1.15 1.62
C THR A 74 23.07 2.31 1.87
N LYS A 75 22.88 3.04 2.98
CA LYS A 75 23.65 4.25 3.36
C LYS A 75 23.66 5.34 2.28
N GLU A 76 22.85 5.17 1.24
CA GLU A 76 22.69 6.12 0.15
C GLU A 76 21.22 6.28 -0.19
N PHE A 77 20.71 7.47 0.01
CA PHE A 77 19.39 7.84 -0.51
C PHE A 77 19.54 8.26 -1.97
N ALA A 78 19.25 7.33 -2.88
CA ALA A 78 19.32 7.53 -4.33
C ALA A 78 17.92 7.39 -4.95
N PRO A 79 17.08 8.44 -4.89
CA PRO A 79 15.73 8.37 -5.42
C PRO A 79 15.76 8.26 -6.94
N LYS A 80 14.90 7.38 -7.47
CA LYS A 80 14.77 7.12 -8.90
C LYS A 80 13.33 7.31 -9.32
N SER A 81 13.12 7.83 -10.52
CA SER A 81 11.80 8.00 -11.12
C SER A 81 11.80 7.42 -12.53
N SER A 82 10.63 7.19 -13.09
CA SER A 82 10.48 6.84 -14.50
C SER A 82 10.37 8.11 -15.34
N PRO A 83 11.03 8.19 -16.49
CA PRO A 83 10.83 9.28 -17.43
C PRO A 83 9.45 9.26 -18.09
N ALA A 84 8.78 8.09 -18.12
CA ALA A 84 7.43 7.91 -18.67
C ALA A 84 6.34 8.21 -17.64
N ALA A 85 6.33 9.39 -17.04
CA ALA A 85 5.39 9.76 -15.97
C ALA A 85 3.92 9.60 -16.39
N PHE A 86 3.56 9.99 -17.61
CA PHE A 86 2.21 9.91 -18.16
C PHE A 86 1.75 8.45 -18.29
N SER A 87 2.56 7.59 -18.90
CA SER A 87 2.25 6.17 -19.06
C SER A 87 2.09 5.49 -17.70
N ASN A 88 2.98 5.79 -16.75
CA ASN A 88 2.92 5.23 -15.40
C ASN A 88 1.68 5.70 -14.62
N PHE A 89 1.25 6.93 -14.84
CA PHE A 89 -0.01 7.42 -14.25
C PHE A 89 -1.20 6.58 -14.73
N PHE A 90 -1.35 6.39 -16.03
CA PHE A 90 -2.45 5.57 -16.56
C PHE A 90 -2.35 4.11 -16.16
N LEU A 91 -1.16 3.52 -16.15
CA LEU A 91 -0.94 2.16 -15.66
C LEU A 91 -1.35 2.05 -14.17
N GLY A 92 -1.03 3.04 -13.37
CA GLY A 92 -1.46 3.12 -11.97
C GLY A 92 -2.99 3.21 -11.82
N VAL A 93 -3.65 4.02 -12.66
CA VAL A 93 -5.11 4.12 -12.69
C VAL A 93 -5.74 2.76 -13.05
N PHE A 94 -5.28 2.10 -14.11
CA PHE A 94 -5.78 0.77 -14.50
C PHE A 94 -5.50 -0.29 -13.45
N ALA A 95 -4.32 -0.28 -12.84
CA ALA A 95 -3.99 -1.19 -11.75
C ALA A 95 -4.91 -1.00 -10.54
N MET A 96 -5.22 0.26 -10.19
CA MET A 96 -6.14 0.54 -9.08
C MET A 96 -7.58 0.17 -9.42
N ILE A 97 -8.05 0.42 -10.66
CA ILE A 97 -9.37 -0.04 -11.11
C ILE A 97 -9.45 -1.56 -10.98
N GLY A 98 -8.46 -2.29 -11.48
CA GLY A 98 -8.40 -3.75 -11.37
C GLY A 98 -8.42 -4.22 -9.91
N ALA A 99 -7.64 -3.60 -9.04
CA ALA A 99 -7.61 -3.92 -7.61
C ALA A 99 -8.95 -3.62 -6.92
N LEU A 100 -9.66 -2.56 -7.30
CA LEU A 100 -10.96 -2.22 -6.71
C LEU A 100 -12.07 -3.15 -7.21
N VAL A 101 -12.07 -3.52 -8.49
CA VAL A 101 -13.02 -4.50 -9.06
C VAL A 101 -12.82 -5.87 -8.42
N PHE A 102 -11.58 -6.28 -8.20
CA PHE A 102 -11.24 -7.53 -7.53
C PHE A 102 -11.45 -7.48 -6.00
N LEU A 103 -11.77 -6.31 -5.45
CA LEU A 103 -11.95 -6.05 -4.02
C LEU A 103 -10.66 -6.19 -3.20
N GLY A 104 -9.53 -5.80 -3.75
CA GLY A 104 -8.28 -5.71 -3.00
C GLY A 104 -7.02 -6.00 -3.81
N CYS A 105 -5.89 -5.89 -3.16
CA CYS A 105 -4.60 -6.28 -3.72
C CYS A 105 -4.38 -7.81 -3.64
N PRO A 106 -3.36 -8.39 -4.29
CA PRO A 106 -3.06 -9.82 -4.22
C PRO A 106 -2.93 -10.35 -2.78
N TRP A 107 -2.40 -9.56 -1.85
CA TRP A 107 -2.32 -9.93 -0.43
C TRP A 107 -3.70 -10.17 0.19
N ARG A 108 -4.64 -9.29 -0.08
CA ARG A 108 -6.02 -9.49 0.37
C ARG A 108 -6.67 -10.71 -0.25
N ALA A 109 -6.28 -11.06 -1.48
CA ALA A 109 -6.78 -12.25 -2.14
C ALA A 109 -6.41 -13.53 -1.36
N PHE A 110 -5.19 -13.61 -0.80
CA PHE A 110 -4.80 -14.73 0.08
C PHE A 110 -5.65 -14.76 1.35
N LEU A 111 -5.83 -13.62 2.02
CA LEU A 111 -6.66 -13.54 3.22
C LEU A 111 -8.13 -13.91 2.96
N ARG A 112 -8.66 -13.54 1.79
CA ARG A 112 -10.01 -13.92 1.37
C ARG A 112 -10.14 -15.41 1.12
N LEU A 113 -9.14 -16.00 0.46
CA LEU A 113 -9.11 -17.44 0.19
C LEU A 113 -9.05 -18.25 1.49
N ASP A 114 -8.21 -17.83 2.44
CA ASP A 114 -8.12 -18.41 3.78
C ASP A 114 -9.45 -18.31 4.55
N GLY A 115 -10.16 -17.19 4.40
CA GLY A 115 -11.51 -16.99 4.93
C GLY A 115 -12.64 -17.72 4.19
N GLY A 116 -12.31 -18.60 3.21
CA GLY A 116 -13.28 -19.41 2.47
C GLY A 116 -13.94 -18.72 1.25
N ASP A 117 -13.48 -17.52 0.86
CA ASP A 117 -14.01 -16.83 -0.32
C ASP A 117 -13.38 -17.39 -1.61
N MET A 118 -14.05 -18.36 -2.21
CA MET A 118 -13.60 -19.02 -3.45
C MET A 118 -13.54 -18.08 -4.66
N THR A 119 -14.16 -16.91 -4.62
CA THR A 119 -14.07 -15.91 -5.72
C THR A 119 -12.64 -15.37 -5.84
N ALA A 120 -11.83 -15.47 -4.79
CA ALA A 120 -10.42 -15.12 -4.83
C ALA A 120 -9.61 -15.95 -5.86
N ILE A 121 -10.01 -17.20 -6.12
CA ILE A 121 -9.37 -18.06 -7.13
C ILE A 121 -9.48 -17.44 -8.52
N ALA A 122 -10.66 -16.92 -8.88
CA ALA A 122 -10.85 -16.25 -10.18
C ALA A 122 -9.91 -15.04 -10.32
N GLY A 123 -9.67 -14.31 -9.23
CA GLY A 123 -8.72 -13.21 -9.21
C GLY A 123 -7.27 -13.65 -9.39
N PHE A 124 -6.85 -14.76 -8.79
CA PHE A 124 -5.52 -15.31 -9.01
C PHE A 124 -5.33 -15.79 -10.45
N LEU A 125 -6.36 -16.41 -11.05
CA LEU A 125 -6.34 -16.77 -12.47
C LEU A 125 -6.21 -15.54 -13.36
N GLY A 126 -6.99 -14.49 -13.10
CA GLY A 126 -6.92 -13.21 -13.81
C GLY A 126 -5.53 -12.55 -13.68
N LEU A 127 -4.96 -12.57 -12.48
CA LEU A 127 -3.60 -12.08 -12.22
C LEU A 127 -2.56 -12.89 -13.03
N GLY A 128 -2.66 -14.22 -13.04
CA GLY A 128 -1.78 -15.11 -13.81
C GLY A 128 -1.87 -14.82 -15.31
N VAL A 129 -3.08 -14.69 -15.85
CA VAL A 129 -3.29 -14.31 -17.25
C VAL A 129 -2.68 -12.94 -17.55
N GLY A 130 -2.92 -11.95 -16.69
CA GLY A 130 -2.37 -10.59 -16.86
C GLY A 130 -0.84 -10.59 -16.88
N VAL A 131 -0.20 -11.33 -15.98
CA VAL A 131 1.26 -11.51 -15.98
C VAL A 131 1.73 -12.20 -17.26
N GLY A 132 1.03 -13.25 -17.72
CA GLY A 132 1.32 -13.95 -18.96
C GLY A 132 1.27 -13.02 -20.18
N VAL A 133 0.24 -12.18 -20.27
CA VAL A 133 0.12 -11.15 -21.33
C VAL A 133 1.29 -10.16 -21.26
N GLY A 134 1.64 -9.67 -20.06
CA GLY A 134 2.80 -8.78 -19.88
C GLY A 134 4.12 -9.42 -20.31
N MET A 135 4.32 -10.69 -19.98
CA MET A 135 5.50 -11.45 -20.42
C MET A 135 5.54 -11.63 -21.94
N PHE A 136 4.37 -11.88 -22.56
CA PHE A 136 4.26 -11.96 -24.03
C PHE A 136 4.70 -10.67 -24.71
N PHE A 137 4.21 -9.50 -24.25
CA PHE A 137 4.66 -8.21 -24.80
C PHE A 137 6.17 -7.99 -24.59
N LYS A 138 6.68 -8.36 -23.41
CA LYS A 138 8.11 -8.27 -23.14
C LYS A 138 8.93 -9.14 -24.09
N SER A 139 8.48 -10.36 -24.41
CA SER A 139 9.14 -11.25 -25.37
C SER A 139 9.09 -10.72 -26.82
N LYS A 140 8.08 -9.92 -27.16
CA LYS A 140 7.95 -9.25 -28.46
C LYS A 140 8.79 -7.94 -28.57
N GLY A 141 9.62 -7.66 -27.57
CA GLY A 141 10.56 -6.53 -27.62
C GLY A 141 10.09 -5.27 -26.87
N TYR A 142 8.97 -5.32 -26.16
CA TYR A 142 8.60 -4.23 -25.26
C TYR A 142 9.64 -4.10 -24.16
N LYS A 143 10.25 -2.93 -24.06
CA LYS A 143 11.24 -2.59 -23.04
C LYS A 143 10.65 -1.54 -22.11
N THR A 144 10.70 -1.81 -20.82
CA THR A 144 10.42 -0.77 -19.82
C THR A 144 11.58 0.23 -19.84
N GLU A 145 11.27 1.50 -19.81
CA GLU A 145 12.29 2.55 -19.72
C GLU A 145 13.12 2.41 -18.45
N LYS A 146 14.40 2.76 -18.55
CA LYS A 146 15.29 2.74 -17.39
C LYS A 146 14.92 3.87 -16.43
N SER A 147 14.91 3.58 -15.15
CA SER A 147 14.73 4.60 -14.13
C SER A 147 15.84 5.63 -14.16
N VAL A 148 15.48 6.91 -14.02
CA VAL A 148 16.39 8.06 -13.99
C VAL A 148 16.58 8.51 -12.56
N ALA A 149 17.81 8.91 -12.20
CA ALA A 149 18.08 9.51 -10.92
C ALA A 149 17.37 10.86 -10.80
N VAL A 150 16.74 11.09 -9.66
CA VAL A 150 16.00 12.34 -9.35
C VAL A 150 16.73 13.06 -8.22
N SER A 151 16.54 14.37 -8.12
CA SER A 151 17.14 15.13 -7.02
C SER A 151 16.66 14.61 -5.66
N LYS A 152 17.54 14.58 -4.67
CA LYS A 152 17.23 14.12 -3.32
C LYS A 152 16.04 14.88 -2.71
N ASN A 153 15.90 16.16 -3.03
CA ASN A 153 14.81 17.01 -2.54
C ASN A 153 13.43 16.54 -3.04
N LEU A 154 13.34 16.10 -4.30
CA LEU A 154 12.11 15.54 -4.84
C LEU A 154 11.81 14.14 -4.28
N GLY A 155 12.86 13.35 -4.04
CA GLY A 155 12.70 12.03 -3.45
C GLY A 155 12.23 12.03 -2.00
N ILE A 156 12.49 13.08 -1.24
CA ILE A 156 12.05 13.20 0.15
C ILE A 156 10.60 13.70 0.30
N LEU A 157 10.02 14.27 -0.75
CA LEU A 157 8.65 14.81 -0.74
C LEU A 157 7.58 13.82 -0.24
N PRO A 158 7.53 12.55 -0.70
CA PRO A 158 6.56 11.57 -0.20
C PRO A 158 6.69 11.31 1.30
N VAL A 159 7.92 11.35 1.83
CA VAL A 159 8.19 11.17 3.26
C VAL A 159 7.68 12.35 4.06
N ILE A 160 7.99 13.58 3.62
CA ILE A 160 7.49 14.81 4.25
C ILE A 160 5.95 14.82 4.27
N PHE A 161 5.33 14.49 3.14
CA PHE A 161 3.87 14.40 3.04
C PHE A 161 3.29 13.35 3.99
N SER A 162 3.92 12.18 4.09
CA SER A 162 3.50 11.13 5.03
C SER A 162 3.60 11.59 6.48
N VAL A 163 4.65 12.32 6.85
CA VAL A 163 4.81 12.85 8.21
C VAL A 163 3.74 13.92 8.50
N ILE A 164 3.47 14.84 7.56
CA ILE A 164 2.41 15.85 7.72
C ILE A 164 1.05 15.17 7.93
N LEU A 165 0.71 14.17 7.12
CA LEU A 165 -0.54 13.43 7.26
C LEU A 165 -0.62 12.67 8.58
N LEU A 166 0.48 12.09 9.04
CA LEU A 166 0.55 11.42 10.33
C LEU A 166 0.31 12.39 11.48
N LEU A 167 0.92 13.55 11.44
CA LEU A 167 0.68 14.62 12.42
C LEU A 167 -0.78 15.07 12.40
N ALA A 168 -1.35 15.28 11.22
CA ALA A 168 -2.76 15.59 11.07
C ALA A 168 -3.69 14.54 11.70
N LEU A 169 -3.36 13.27 11.53
CA LEU A 169 -4.11 12.17 12.14
C LEU A 169 -3.96 12.14 13.67
N VAL A 170 -2.74 12.29 14.19
CA VAL A 170 -2.44 12.25 15.63
C VAL A 170 -3.08 13.42 16.36
N PHE A 171 -3.02 14.63 15.79
CA PHE A 171 -3.67 15.81 16.36
C PHE A 171 -5.19 15.82 16.17
N GLY A 172 -5.76 14.76 15.56
CA GLY A 172 -7.21 14.62 15.42
C GLY A 172 -7.85 15.67 14.53
N LEU A 173 -7.14 16.15 13.51
CA LEU A 173 -7.64 17.13 12.55
C LEU A 173 -8.68 16.47 11.64
N LYS A 174 -9.89 16.30 12.18
CA LYS A 174 -11.03 15.68 11.46
C LYS A 174 -11.79 16.71 10.64
N ALA A 175 -12.55 16.22 9.66
CA ALA A 175 -13.48 17.05 8.90
C ALA A 175 -14.51 17.71 9.85
N GLY A 176 -14.77 18.97 9.66
CA GLY A 176 -15.54 19.81 10.60
C GLY A 176 -14.64 20.65 11.52
N ASN A 177 -13.43 20.17 11.83
CA ASN A 177 -12.38 20.92 12.53
C ASN A 177 -11.12 21.13 11.67
N GLY A 178 -11.21 20.84 10.38
CA GLY A 178 -10.20 21.27 9.45
C GLY A 178 -9.77 20.32 8.34
N ALA A 179 -9.55 19.04 8.44
CA ALA A 179 -8.80 18.41 7.36
C ALA A 179 -9.17 16.97 6.97
N LEU A 180 -9.56 16.09 7.88
CA LEU A 180 -9.71 14.68 7.56
C LEU A 180 -11.13 14.15 7.82
N PHE A 181 -11.66 13.39 6.85
CA PHE A 181 -12.89 12.63 7.03
C PHE A 181 -12.61 11.30 7.73
N THR A 182 -13.52 10.86 8.59
CA THR A 182 -13.39 9.61 9.33
C THR A 182 -14.71 8.87 9.32
N SER A 183 -14.70 7.60 8.91
CA SER A 183 -15.86 6.71 8.92
C SER A 183 -16.31 6.39 10.36
N ILE A 184 -17.61 6.39 10.56
CA ILE A 184 -18.23 5.94 11.82
C ILE A 184 -18.71 4.47 11.67
N LYS A 185 -18.97 4.03 10.46
CA LYS A 185 -19.46 2.68 10.13
C LYS A 185 -18.71 2.12 8.93
N GLY A 186 -18.68 0.78 8.84
CA GLY A 186 -18.07 0.08 7.70
C GLY A 186 -16.58 -0.23 7.88
N PRO A 187 -15.93 -0.79 6.86
CA PRO A 187 -14.57 -1.33 6.97
C PRO A 187 -13.50 -0.31 7.37
N ALA A 188 -13.71 0.98 7.09
CA ALA A 188 -12.75 2.00 7.48
C ALA A 188 -12.90 2.48 8.93
N SER A 189 -14.02 2.15 9.61
CA SER A 189 -14.17 2.40 11.05
C SER A 189 -13.48 1.34 11.90
N GLU A 190 -13.19 0.18 11.32
CA GLU A 190 -12.40 -0.87 11.95
C GLU A 190 -10.92 -0.64 11.66
N HIS A 191 -10.15 -0.39 12.69
CA HIS A 191 -8.71 -0.15 12.55
C HIS A 191 -7.98 -0.41 13.87
N ALA A 192 -6.76 -0.90 13.77
CA ALA A 192 -5.86 -1.01 14.89
C ALA A 192 -5.48 0.38 15.45
N ALA A 193 -4.94 0.41 16.66
CA ALA A 193 -4.44 1.65 17.25
C ALA A 193 -3.37 2.28 16.33
N ILE A 194 -3.36 3.62 16.21
CA ILE A 194 -2.47 4.37 15.30
C ILE A 194 -1.01 3.94 15.46
N ALA A 195 -0.54 3.76 16.70
CA ALA A 195 0.84 3.35 16.96
C ALA A 195 1.13 1.93 16.43
N VAL A 196 0.21 0.98 16.62
CA VAL A 196 0.35 -0.40 16.14
C VAL A 196 0.38 -0.45 14.61
N SER A 197 -0.56 0.25 13.98
CA SER A 197 -0.65 0.39 12.52
C SER A 197 0.60 1.03 11.92
N LEU A 198 1.11 2.09 12.56
CA LEU A 198 2.32 2.78 12.11
C LEU A 198 3.56 1.88 12.22
N ILE A 199 3.75 1.22 13.35
CA ILE A 199 4.88 0.30 13.57
C ILE A 199 4.83 -0.84 12.55
N ALA A 200 3.65 -1.45 12.36
CA ALA A 200 3.49 -2.51 11.36
C ALA A 200 3.81 -2.01 9.95
N GLY A 201 3.33 -0.82 9.58
CA GLY A 201 3.66 -0.19 8.30
C GLY A 201 5.17 0.05 8.12
N VAL A 202 5.84 0.58 9.13
CA VAL A 202 7.31 0.78 9.12
C VAL A 202 8.04 -0.55 8.93
N LEU A 203 7.66 -1.60 9.66
CA LEU A 203 8.25 -2.92 9.50
C LEU A 203 8.04 -3.47 8.08
N VAL A 204 6.82 -3.36 7.54
CA VAL A 204 6.55 -3.74 6.15
C VAL A 204 7.47 -2.99 5.19
N GLY A 205 7.59 -1.67 5.33
CA GLY A 205 8.47 -0.84 4.50
C GLY A 205 9.94 -1.25 4.57
N VAL A 206 10.41 -1.60 5.77
CA VAL A 206 11.79 -2.07 6.01
C VAL A 206 12.04 -3.44 5.36
N PHE A 207 11.12 -4.39 5.52
CA PHE A 207 11.30 -5.76 4.98
C PHE A 207 11.05 -5.86 3.47
N MET A 208 10.37 -4.88 2.86
CA MET A 208 10.16 -4.81 1.40
C MET A 208 11.29 -4.08 0.66
N HIS A 209 12.24 -3.48 1.36
CA HIS A 209 13.41 -2.79 0.79
C HIS A 209 14.52 -3.80 0.50
#